data_7edfe8107c8e6eb1d67bb64c83981ef4
#
_entry.id   7edfe8107c8e6eb1d67bb64c83981ef4
#
_cell.length_a   1.000
_cell.length_b   1.000
_cell.length_c   1.000
_cell.angle_alpha   90.00
_cell.angle_beta   90.00
_cell.angle_gamma   90.00
#
_symmetry.space_group_name_H-M   'P 1'
#
loop_
_entity.id
_entity.type
_entity.pdbx_description
1 polymer ?
#
loop_
_entity_poly.entity_id
_entity_poly.type
_entity_poly.pdbx_seq_one_letter_code
_entity_poly.pdbx_strand_id
1 'polypeptide(L)'
;GKQGFKRSLSSAEIINQILSVEYSDKLTNLVFMGMGEPFDNLDEVMRALSVLTSEWGFAWSPKRITVSTIGHLNGIRRFLDESRCHLAVSLHSPFPEERLRIMPVEKAFPMTDVLDLLRRRDFSHQRRLSFEYILFNGYNDSLDHADALARLLKGMDCRGNLIRFHAIPGGTLKSTDMQSMEAFRDRL
;
A
#
# COMPACT_ATOMS: atom_id res chain seq x y z
N GLY A 1 -11.48 5.95 9.36
CA GLY A 1 -11.97 4.93 10.27
C GLY A 1 -13.20 5.36 11.06
N LYS A 2 -13.85 4.44 11.74
CA LYS A 2 -15.07 4.69 12.53
C LYS A 2 -14.90 5.71 13.68
N GLN A 3 -13.67 5.99 14.09
CA GLN A 3 -13.35 6.94 15.16
C GLN A 3 -13.18 8.40 14.69
N GLY A 4 -13.31 8.65 13.39
CA GLY A 4 -13.12 9.96 12.78
C GLY A 4 -11.64 10.36 12.65
N PHE A 5 -11.41 11.44 11.92
CA PHE A 5 -10.10 12.07 11.78
C PHE A 5 -9.88 13.06 12.92
N LYS A 6 -8.73 13.02 13.58
CA LYS A 6 -8.37 13.98 14.63
C LYS A 6 -7.40 15.03 14.09
N ARG A 7 -6.24 14.60 13.59
CA ARG A 7 -5.23 15.46 12.98
C ARG A 7 -4.18 14.62 12.24
N SER A 8 -3.43 15.25 11.37
CA SER A 8 -2.21 14.67 10.80
C SER A 8 -1.05 14.68 11.81
N LEU A 9 -0.14 13.72 11.70
CA LEU A 9 1.09 13.68 12.48
C LEU A 9 2.15 14.59 11.83
N SER A 10 2.96 15.25 12.65
CA SER A 10 4.18 15.90 12.18
C SER A 10 5.25 14.87 11.84
N SER A 11 6.25 15.27 11.05
CA SER A 11 7.40 14.42 10.73
C SER A 11 8.15 13.93 11.98
N ALA A 12 8.27 14.78 13.00
CA ALA A 12 8.86 14.41 14.29
C ALA A 12 8.03 13.32 15.00
N GLU A 13 6.71 13.41 14.99
CA GLU A 13 5.83 12.38 15.59
C GLU A 13 5.89 11.06 14.81
N ILE A 14 6.02 11.11 13.48
CA ILE A 14 6.23 9.92 12.64
C ILE A 14 7.54 9.24 13.04
N ILE A 15 8.63 9.99 13.16
CA ILE A 15 9.94 9.45 13.56
C ILE A 15 9.92 8.93 15.00
N ASN A 16 9.24 9.62 15.92
CA ASN A 16 9.14 9.18 17.30
C ASN A 16 8.46 7.81 17.46
N GLN A 17 7.56 7.42 16.57
CA GLN A 17 7.02 6.06 16.60
C GLN A 17 8.12 5.00 16.41
N ILE A 18 9.11 5.27 15.57
CA ILE A 18 10.24 4.37 15.34
C ILE A 18 11.13 4.32 16.57
N LEU A 19 11.45 5.49 17.15
CA LEU A 19 12.32 5.61 18.32
C LEU A 19 11.68 5.04 19.60
N SER A 20 10.36 5.00 19.66
CA SER A 20 9.60 4.50 20.82
C SER A 20 9.44 2.97 20.85
N VAL A 21 9.85 2.28 19.80
CA VAL A 21 9.80 0.81 19.75
C VAL A 21 10.98 0.24 20.52
N GLU A 22 10.73 -0.74 21.38
CA GLU A 22 11.79 -1.51 22.02
C GLU A 22 12.69 -2.15 20.94
N TYR A 23 14.00 -2.07 21.12
CA TYR A 23 14.98 -2.51 20.12
C TYR A 23 14.91 -1.75 18.78
N SER A 24 14.61 -0.46 18.79
CA SER A 24 14.57 0.40 17.60
C SER A 24 15.87 0.34 16.77
N ASP A 25 17.01 0.09 17.41
CA ASP A 25 18.33 -0.13 16.79
C ASP A 25 18.42 -1.41 15.95
N LYS A 26 17.53 -2.39 16.19
CA LYS A 26 17.46 -3.68 15.47
C LYS A 26 16.46 -3.71 14.34
N LEU A 27 15.72 -2.61 14.09
CA LEU A 27 14.74 -2.55 13.02
C LEU A 27 15.43 -2.68 11.66
N THR A 28 14.92 -3.56 10.82
CA THR A 28 15.46 -3.83 9.49
C THR A 28 14.66 -3.16 8.38
N ASN A 29 13.36 -3.02 8.56
CA ASN A 29 12.45 -2.46 7.58
C ASN A 29 11.39 -1.58 8.26
N LEU A 30 10.86 -0.63 7.49
CA LEU A 30 9.79 0.25 7.90
C LEU A 30 8.68 0.24 6.86
N VAL A 31 7.44 0.14 7.33
CA VAL A 31 6.26 0.21 6.46
C VAL A 31 5.29 1.28 6.98
N PHE A 32 4.89 2.18 6.09
CA PHE A 32 3.82 3.15 6.35
C PHE A 32 2.49 2.49 5.98
N MET A 33 2.03 1.58 6.85
CA MET A 33 0.83 0.75 6.67
C MET A 33 -0.02 0.75 7.95
N GLY A 34 -0.32 1.92 8.47
CA GLY A 34 -1.13 2.08 9.68
C GLY A 34 -2.51 2.64 9.39
N MET A 35 -3.03 3.41 10.33
CA MET A 35 -4.29 4.15 10.18
C MET A 35 -4.05 5.45 9.40
N GLY A 36 -4.99 5.77 8.50
CA GLY A 36 -4.90 6.96 7.66
C GLY A 36 -4.22 6.70 6.31
N GLU A 37 -4.21 7.73 5.49
CA GLU A 37 -3.56 7.74 4.18
C GLU A 37 -2.29 8.60 4.27
N PRO A 38 -1.09 8.05 4.06
CA PRO A 38 0.14 8.81 4.13
C PRO A 38 0.16 10.01 3.18
N PHE A 39 -0.47 9.90 2.02
CA PHE A 39 -0.45 10.97 1.03
C PHE A 39 -1.46 12.08 1.27
N ASP A 40 -2.38 11.92 2.21
CA ASP A 40 -3.16 13.05 2.76
C ASP A 40 -2.28 13.97 3.64
N ASN A 41 -1.12 13.47 4.09
CA ASN A 41 -0.14 14.17 4.91
C ASN A 41 1.26 14.18 4.26
N LEU A 42 1.29 14.34 2.96
CA LEU A 42 2.47 14.08 2.13
C LEU A 42 3.70 14.88 2.54
N ASP A 43 3.56 16.16 2.88
CA ASP A 43 4.69 17.03 3.26
C ASP A 43 5.42 16.48 4.48
N GLU A 44 4.70 16.09 5.51
CA GLU A 44 5.28 15.55 6.74
C GLU A 44 5.86 14.14 6.53
N VAL A 45 5.20 13.34 5.71
CA VAL A 45 5.72 12.02 5.31
C VAL A 45 7.03 12.17 4.52
N MET A 46 7.09 13.08 3.54
CA MET A 46 8.30 13.31 2.76
C MET A 46 9.46 13.86 3.61
N ARG A 47 9.18 14.74 4.58
CA ARG A 47 10.18 15.20 5.57
C ARG A 47 10.70 14.04 6.42
N ALA A 48 9.81 13.19 6.93
CA ALA A 48 10.21 12.01 7.69
C ALA A 48 11.08 11.06 6.86
N LEU A 49 10.69 10.80 5.59
CA LEU A 49 11.50 9.98 4.68
C LEU A 49 12.87 10.58 4.41
N SER A 50 12.96 11.91 4.26
CA SER A 50 14.23 12.61 4.10
C SER A 50 15.14 12.42 5.31
N VAL A 51 14.62 12.59 6.52
CA VAL A 51 15.38 12.32 7.76
C VAL A 51 15.83 10.87 7.86
N LEU A 52 14.95 9.93 7.51
CA LEU A 52 15.26 8.50 7.58
C LEU A 52 16.32 8.05 6.57
N THR A 53 16.37 8.68 5.39
CA THR A 53 17.25 8.22 4.30
C THR A 53 18.50 9.06 4.08
N SER A 54 18.58 10.26 4.66
CA SER A 54 19.72 11.15 4.51
C SER A 54 20.89 10.75 5.43
N GLU A 55 22.12 11.02 4.97
CA GLU A 55 23.35 10.75 5.72
C GLU A 55 23.41 11.54 7.04
N TRP A 56 22.82 12.74 7.07
CA TRP A 56 22.74 13.55 8.28
C TRP A 56 21.65 13.08 9.27
N GLY A 57 20.82 12.13 8.87
CA GLY A 57 19.75 11.55 9.68
C GLY A 57 20.07 10.10 10.06
N PHE A 58 19.16 9.18 9.73
CA PHE A 58 19.32 7.75 10.07
C PHE A 58 20.15 6.97 9.04
N ALA A 59 20.42 7.53 7.88
CA ALA A 59 21.15 6.91 6.78
C ALA A 59 20.58 5.54 6.33
N TRP A 60 19.27 5.33 6.46
CA TRP A 60 18.65 4.08 6.04
C TRP A 60 18.59 3.99 4.53
N SER A 61 18.84 2.82 4.01
CA SER A 61 18.58 2.57 2.58
C SER A 61 17.10 2.74 2.27
N PRO A 62 16.73 3.51 1.23
CA PRO A 62 15.34 3.62 0.78
C PRO A 62 14.68 2.27 0.50
N LYS A 63 15.46 1.23 0.18
CA LYS A 63 14.98 -0.15 -0.04
C LYS A 63 14.42 -0.82 1.22
N ARG A 64 14.67 -0.25 2.39
CA ARG A 64 14.12 -0.71 3.68
C ARG A 64 12.78 -0.08 4.02
N ILE A 65 12.32 0.90 3.22
CA ILE A 65 11.12 1.68 3.53
C ILE A 65 10.10 1.48 2.43
N THR A 66 8.87 1.14 2.82
CA THR A 66 7.71 1.03 1.94
C THR A 66 6.63 1.98 2.40
N VAL A 67 6.12 2.80 1.49
CA VAL A 67 4.96 3.65 1.74
C VAL A 67 3.75 3.09 1.00
N SER A 68 2.69 2.81 1.74
CA SER A 68 1.44 2.30 1.19
C SER A 68 0.45 3.44 0.97
N THR A 69 -0.33 3.36 -0.10
CA THR A 69 -1.39 4.32 -0.42
C THR A 69 -2.64 3.61 -0.94
N ILE A 70 -3.78 4.23 -0.70
CA ILE A 70 -5.07 3.82 -1.27
C ILE A 70 -5.18 4.12 -2.78
N GLY A 71 -4.15 4.76 -3.37
CA GLY A 71 -4.14 5.18 -4.77
C GLY A 71 -4.25 6.68 -4.97
N HIS A 72 -3.82 7.49 -4.00
CA HIS A 72 -3.85 8.96 -4.07
C HIS A 72 -2.97 9.49 -5.21
N LEU A 73 -3.56 9.78 -6.37
CA LEU A 73 -2.88 9.96 -7.65
C LEU A 73 -1.80 11.07 -7.60
N ASN A 74 -2.13 12.24 -7.05
CA ASN A 74 -1.18 13.36 -6.94
C ASN A 74 -0.06 13.06 -5.94
N GLY A 75 -0.39 12.36 -4.86
CA GLY A 75 0.60 11.90 -3.88
C GLY A 75 1.58 10.91 -4.49
N ILE A 76 1.09 9.96 -5.28
CA ILE A 76 1.94 8.99 -6.01
C ILE A 76 2.90 9.73 -6.94
N ARG A 77 2.43 10.69 -7.73
CA ARG A 77 3.30 11.46 -8.64
C ARG A 77 4.47 12.08 -7.89
N ARG A 78 4.18 12.88 -6.90
CA ARG A 78 5.19 13.58 -6.11
C ARG A 78 6.12 12.60 -5.37
N PHE A 79 5.57 11.56 -4.75
CA PHE A 79 6.36 10.53 -4.08
C PHE A 79 7.33 9.83 -5.04
N LEU A 80 6.91 9.53 -6.27
CA LEU A 80 7.74 8.91 -7.28
C LEU A 80 8.83 9.85 -7.81
N ASP A 81 8.60 11.15 -7.81
CA ASP A 81 9.57 12.15 -8.25
C ASP A 81 10.62 12.47 -7.16
N GLU A 82 10.21 12.54 -5.90
CA GLU A 82 11.02 13.04 -4.79
C GLU A 82 11.61 11.94 -3.87
N SER A 83 11.11 10.70 -3.91
CA SER A 83 11.55 9.60 -3.04
C SER A 83 12.08 8.42 -3.84
N ARG A 84 12.97 7.63 -3.22
CA ARG A 84 13.47 6.34 -3.72
C ARG A 84 12.90 5.14 -2.96
N CYS A 85 12.04 5.38 -1.98
CA CYS A 85 11.43 4.33 -1.18
C CYS A 85 10.46 3.48 -2.02
N HIS A 86 10.15 2.29 -1.54
CA HIS A 86 9.20 1.39 -2.18
C HIS A 86 7.78 1.92 -2.08
N LEU A 87 6.98 1.65 -3.10
CA LEU A 87 5.56 2.02 -3.16
C LEU A 87 4.71 0.76 -3.09
N ALA A 88 3.72 0.77 -2.20
CA ALA A 88 2.64 -0.21 -2.16
C ALA A 88 1.30 0.47 -2.46
N VAL A 89 0.46 -0.16 -3.26
CA VAL A 89 -0.86 0.37 -3.61
C VAL A 89 -1.94 -0.62 -3.22
N SER A 90 -2.89 -0.17 -2.40
CA SER A 90 -4.06 -0.95 -2.00
C SER A 90 -5.02 -1.11 -3.19
N LEU A 91 -5.07 -2.31 -3.77
CA LEU A 91 -5.89 -2.61 -4.94
C LEU A 91 -7.20 -3.29 -4.54
N HIS A 92 -7.13 -4.43 -3.86
CA HIS A 92 -8.19 -5.22 -3.22
C HIS A 92 -9.34 -5.73 -4.12
N SER A 93 -9.54 -5.22 -5.33
CA SER A 93 -10.36 -5.83 -6.39
C SER A 93 -9.90 -5.33 -7.75
N PRO A 94 -9.87 -6.20 -8.78
CA PRO A 94 -9.61 -5.79 -10.17
C PRO A 94 -10.83 -5.12 -10.81
N PHE A 95 -12.00 -5.15 -10.16
CA PHE A 95 -13.26 -4.60 -10.66
C PHE A 95 -13.57 -3.28 -9.95
N PRO A 96 -13.68 -2.14 -10.68
CA PRO A 96 -13.90 -0.82 -10.08
C PRO A 96 -15.16 -0.74 -9.20
N GLU A 97 -16.26 -1.38 -9.60
CA GLU A 97 -17.51 -1.37 -8.82
C GLU A 97 -17.38 -2.08 -7.48
N GLU A 98 -16.65 -3.19 -7.44
CA GLU A 98 -16.39 -3.90 -6.19
C GLU A 98 -15.40 -3.12 -5.32
N ARG A 99 -14.33 -2.60 -5.94
CA ARG A 99 -13.37 -1.75 -5.23
C ARG A 99 -14.05 -0.54 -4.60
N LEU A 100 -14.98 0.11 -5.33
CA LEU A 100 -15.75 1.24 -4.80
C LEU A 100 -16.54 0.91 -3.53
N ARG A 101 -17.09 -0.32 -3.43
CA ARG A 101 -17.86 -0.75 -2.24
C ARG A 101 -17.01 -0.88 -0.99
N ILE A 102 -15.75 -1.33 -1.14
CA ILE A 102 -14.82 -1.51 -0.01
C ILE A 102 -13.86 -0.33 0.18
N MET A 103 -13.61 0.41 -0.90
CA MET A 103 -12.72 1.58 -0.95
C MET A 103 -13.40 2.74 -1.68
N PRO A 104 -14.18 3.58 -0.99
CA PRO A 104 -14.88 4.71 -1.62
C PRO A 104 -13.97 5.71 -2.34
N VAL A 105 -12.67 5.69 -2.06
CA VAL A 105 -11.64 6.47 -2.73
C VAL A 105 -11.56 6.19 -4.25
N GLU A 106 -12.05 5.04 -4.71
CA GLU A 106 -12.15 4.71 -6.14
C GLU A 106 -12.89 5.78 -6.94
N LYS A 107 -13.86 6.46 -6.31
CA LYS A 107 -14.58 7.57 -6.94
C LYS A 107 -13.69 8.78 -7.21
N ALA A 108 -12.73 9.06 -6.32
CA ALA A 108 -11.83 10.21 -6.45
C ALA A 108 -10.57 9.87 -7.24
N PHE A 109 -10.07 8.66 -7.07
CA PHE A 109 -8.87 8.14 -7.71
C PHE A 109 -9.13 6.75 -8.28
N PRO A 110 -9.71 6.67 -9.49
CA PRO A 110 -9.94 5.39 -10.16
C PRO A 110 -8.63 4.59 -10.30
N MET A 111 -8.68 3.30 -10.02
CA MET A 111 -7.49 2.44 -10.10
C MET A 111 -6.92 2.40 -11.52
N THR A 112 -7.75 2.55 -12.54
CA THR A 112 -7.31 2.67 -13.94
C THR A 112 -6.33 3.82 -14.13
N ASP A 113 -6.62 5.00 -13.58
CA ASP A 113 -5.76 6.17 -13.70
C ASP A 113 -4.45 6.00 -12.92
N VAL A 114 -4.53 5.33 -11.76
CA VAL A 114 -3.35 4.98 -10.96
C VAL A 114 -2.46 4.01 -11.73
N LEU A 115 -3.01 2.98 -12.33
CA LEU A 115 -2.25 2.02 -13.13
C LEU A 115 -1.63 2.67 -14.38
N ASP A 116 -2.34 3.56 -15.04
CA ASP A 116 -1.84 4.29 -16.19
C ASP A 116 -0.66 5.21 -15.82
N LEU A 117 -0.72 5.83 -14.65
CA LEU A 117 0.41 6.58 -14.11
C LEU A 117 1.61 5.67 -13.84
N LEU A 118 1.38 4.53 -13.17
CA LEU A 118 2.44 3.60 -12.76
C LEU A 118 3.09 2.91 -13.95
N ARG A 119 2.35 2.56 -15.00
CA ARG A 119 2.88 1.96 -16.24
C ARG A 119 3.89 2.86 -16.97
N ARG A 120 3.83 4.17 -16.76
CA ARG A 120 4.76 5.16 -17.34
C ARG A 120 6.02 5.36 -16.51
N ARG A 121 6.19 4.62 -15.42
CA ARG A 121 7.32 4.75 -14.49
C ARG A 121 8.18 3.51 -14.52
N ASP A 122 9.49 3.70 -14.37
CA ASP A 122 10.45 2.62 -14.29
C ASP A 122 10.62 2.15 -12.83
N PHE A 123 10.40 0.87 -12.60
CA PHE A 123 10.55 0.19 -11.32
C PHE A 123 11.68 -0.85 -11.34
N SER A 124 12.41 -1.01 -12.46
CA SER A 124 13.32 -2.13 -12.68
C SER A 124 14.59 -2.11 -11.83
N HIS A 125 15.02 -0.95 -11.31
CA HIS A 125 16.37 -0.88 -10.74
C HIS A 125 16.44 -0.77 -9.20
N GLN A 126 15.72 0.13 -8.57
CA GLN A 126 15.90 0.40 -7.14
C GLN A 126 14.60 0.38 -6.34
N ARG A 127 13.55 0.90 -6.92
CA ARG A 127 12.23 1.01 -6.29
C ARG A 127 11.41 -0.23 -6.61
N ARG A 128 10.73 -0.76 -5.59
CA ARG A 128 9.74 -1.83 -5.77
C ARG A 128 8.35 -1.23 -5.79
N LEU A 129 7.53 -1.70 -6.72
CA LEU A 129 6.09 -1.52 -6.73
C LEU A 129 5.44 -2.80 -6.22
N SER A 130 4.52 -2.68 -5.27
CA SER A 130 3.66 -3.78 -4.85
C SER A 130 2.19 -3.37 -4.85
N PHE A 131 1.32 -4.36 -5.07
CA PHE A 131 -0.12 -4.21 -4.92
C PHE A 131 -0.58 -5.07 -3.76
N GLU A 132 -1.26 -4.43 -2.82
CA GLU A 132 -1.82 -5.08 -1.64
C GLU A 132 -3.24 -5.56 -1.97
N TYR A 133 -3.51 -6.85 -1.72
CA TYR A 133 -4.77 -7.48 -2.03
C TYR A 133 -5.26 -8.30 -0.83
N ILE A 134 -6.21 -7.74 -0.09
CA ILE A 134 -6.87 -8.46 1.00
C ILE A 134 -7.94 -9.37 0.41
N LEU A 135 -7.88 -10.65 0.72
CA LEU A 135 -8.86 -11.64 0.28
C LEU A 135 -10.04 -11.72 1.25
N PHE A 136 -11.23 -11.53 0.75
CA PHE A 136 -12.51 -11.65 1.47
C PHE A 136 -13.32 -12.80 0.88
N ASN A 137 -13.66 -13.76 1.74
CA ASN A 137 -14.38 -14.96 1.35
C ASN A 137 -15.70 -14.64 0.64
N GLY A 138 -15.87 -15.20 -0.56
CA GLY A 138 -17.05 -15.03 -1.40
C GLY A 138 -17.26 -13.62 -1.94
N TYR A 139 -16.24 -12.75 -1.88
CA TYR A 139 -16.34 -11.39 -2.40
C TYR A 139 -15.35 -11.14 -3.55
N ASN A 140 -14.06 -11.31 -3.29
CA ASN A 140 -12.98 -11.01 -4.24
C ASN A 140 -11.93 -12.11 -4.34
N ASP A 141 -12.23 -13.32 -3.90
CA ASP A 141 -11.31 -14.45 -3.76
C ASP A 141 -11.52 -15.57 -4.78
N SER A 142 -12.37 -15.38 -5.81
CA SER A 142 -12.57 -16.38 -6.86
C SER A 142 -11.40 -16.42 -7.85
N LEU A 143 -11.28 -17.52 -8.59
CA LEU A 143 -10.29 -17.65 -9.66
C LEU A 143 -10.50 -16.64 -10.81
N ASP A 144 -11.74 -16.22 -11.05
CA ASP A 144 -12.02 -15.15 -12.02
C ASP A 144 -11.40 -13.81 -11.58
N HIS A 145 -11.38 -13.53 -10.26
CA HIS A 145 -10.68 -12.36 -9.72
C HIS A 145 -9.16 -12.49 -9.90
N ALA A 146 -8.59 -13.68 -9.69
CA ALA A 146 -7.18 -13.92 -9.95
C ALA A 146 -6.83 -13.68 -11.42
N ASP A 147 -7.62 -14.24 -12.34
CA ASP A 147 -7.44 -14.05 -13.79
C ASP A 147 -7.58 -12.57 -14.20
N ALA A 148 -8.56 -11.87 -13.63
CA ALA A 148 -8.75 -10.44 -13.90
C ALA A 148 -7.59 -9.62 -13.34
N LEU A 149 -7.10 -9.95 -12.14
CA LEU A 149 -5.93 -9.29 -11.54
C LEU A 149 -4.66 -9.53 -12.36
N ALA A 150 -4.42 -10.76 -12.79
CA ALA A 150 -3.29 -11.09 -13.66
C ALA A 150 -3.33 -10.29 -14.98
N ARG A 151 -4.51 -10.21 -15.61
CA ARG A 151 -4.69 -9.38 -16.82
C ARG A 151 -4.47 -7.90 -16.57
N LEU A 152 -4.98 -7.39 -15.44
CA LEU A 152 -4.89 -5.98 -15.06
C LEU A 152 -3.43 -5.55 -14.85
N LEU A 153 -2.60 -6.40 -14.24
CA LEU A 153 -1.21 -6.11 -13.91
C LEU A 153 -0.21 -6.61 -14.97
N LYS A 154 -0.69 -7.22 -16.05
CA LYS A 154 0.17 -7.76 -17.11
C LYS A 154 1.14 -6.70 -17.64
N GLY A 155 2.41 -7.08 -17.73
CA GLY A 155 3.48 -6.22 -18.27
C GLY A 155 4.01 -5.17 -17.30
N MET A 156 3.53 -5.14 -16.05
CA MET A 156 4.10 -4.28 -15.01
C MET A 156 5.17 -5.05 -14.19
N ASP A 157 6.31 -4.40 -13.96
CA ASP A 157 7.30 -4.91 -12.98
C ASP A 157 6.79 -4.61 -11.55
N CYS A 158 6.01 -5.52 -11.01
CA CYS A 158 5.38 -5.36 -9.71
C CYS A 158 5.29 -6.69 -8.95
N ARG A 159 4.94 -6.60 -7.68
CA ARG A 159 4.64 -7.76 -6.81
C ARG A 159 3.20 -7.67 -6.32
N GLY A 160 2.53 -8.81 -6.22
CA GLY A 160 1.26 -8.96 -5.51
C GLY A 160 1.53 -9.41 -4.07
N ASN A 161 0.93 -8.76 -3.11
CA ASN A 161 0.92 -9.19 -1.72
C ASN A 161 -0.50 -9.59 -1.33
N LEU A 162 -0.74 -10.89 -1.23
CA LEU A 162 -2.03 -11.43 -0.82
C LEU A 162 -2.12 -11.43 0.70
N ILE A 163 -3.10 -10.75 1.24
CA ILE A 163 -3.28 -10.56 2.68
C ILE A 163 -4.52 -11.31 3.14
N ARG A 164 -4.35 -12.17 4.14
CA ARG A 164 -5.47 -12.81 4.80
C ARG A 164 -6.23 -11.80 5.64
N PHE A 165 -7.54 -11.68 5.40
CA PHE A 165 -8.38 -10.80 6.20
C PHE A 165 -8.56 -11.37 7.61
N HIS A 166 -8.42 -10.51 8.61
CA HIS A 166 -8.79 -10.80 9.99
C HIS A 166 -10.13 -10.15 10.30
N ALA A 167 -11.13 -10.97 10.63
CA ALA A 167 -12.48 -10.51 10.89
C ALA A 167 -12.50 -9.47 12.03
N ILE A 168 -13.20 -8.38 11.79
CA ILE A 168 -13.37 -7.29 12.74
C ILE A 168 -14.72 -7.46 13.43
N PRO A 169 -14.81 -7.32 14.77
CA PRO A 169 -16.09 -7.38 15.47
C PRO A 169 -17.15 -6.48 14.86
N GLY A 170 -18.31 -7.04 14.52
CA GLY A 170 -19.41 -6.32 13.86
C GLY A 170 -19.22 -6.07 12.36
N GLY A 171 -18.17 -6.61 11.75
CA GLY A 171 -17.98 -6.59 10.29
C GLY A 171 -18.75 -7.71 9.59
N THR A 172 -19.14 -7.47 8.34
CA THR A 172 -19.86 -8.45 7.50
C THR A 172 -18.93 -9.31 6.63
N LEU A 173 -17.71 -8.82 6.36
CA LEU A 173 -16.72 -9.52 5.56
C LEU A 173 -16.09 -10.67 6.35
N LYS A 174 -15.79 -11.76 5.65
CA LYS A 174 -15.20 -12.98 6.21
C LYS A 174 -13.81 -13.23 5.65
N SER A 175 -12.98 -13.92 6.41
CA SER A 175 -11.67 -14.37 5.98
C SER A 175 -11.78 -15.51 4.98
N THR A 176 -11.04 -15.45 3.89
CA THR A 176 -10.82 -16.57 2.97
C THR A 176 -9.99 -17.66 3.68
N ASP A 177 -10.27 -18.91 3.40
CA ASP A 177 -9.47 -20.04 3.91
C ASP A 177 -8.12 -20.14 3.16
N MET A 178 -7.19 -20.89 3.74
CA MET A 178 -5.84 -21.04 3.21
C MET A 178 -5.80 -21.73 1.85
N GLN A 179 -6.65 -22.73 1.64
CA GLN A 179 -6.70 -23.47 0.38
C GLN A 179 -7.14 -22.55 -0.78
N SER A 180 -8.17 -21.74 -0.55
CA SER A 180 -8.63 -20.74 -1.53
C SER A 180 -7.57 -19.66 -1.78
N MET A 181 -6.84 -19.21 -0.76
CA MET A 181 -5.72 -18.27 -0.93
C MET A 181 -4.59 -18.86 -1.76
N GLU A 182 -4.24 -20.12 -1.53
CA GLU A 182 -3.21 -20.83 -2.29
C GLU A 182 -3.64 -21.02 -3.75
N ALA A 183 -4.89 -21.43 -3.98
CA ALA A 183 -5.43 -21.57 -5.33
C ALA A 183 -5.44 -20.22 -6.08
N PHE A 184 -5.79 -19.13 -5.39
CA PHE A 184 -5.75 -17.78 -5.95
C PHE A 184 -4.32 -17.37 -6.30
N ARG A 185 -3.35 -17.61 -5.40
CA ARG A 185 -1.91 -17.34 -5.64
C ARG A 185 -1.39 -18.12 -6.84
N ASP A 186 -1.70 -19.41 -6.90
CA ASP A 186 -1.17 -20.30 -7.95
C ASP A 186 -1.79 -20.02 -9.33
N ARG A 187 -2.90 -19.28 -9.36
CA ARG A 187 -3.57 -18.83 -10.57
C ARG A 187 -2.98 -17.52 -11.13
N LEU A 188 -2.35 -16.68 -10.30
CA LEU A 188 -1.70 -15.42 -10.70
C LEU A 188 -0.36 -15.66 -11.44
#